data_70b078a1d770e29e0014f1b3ef7f445a
#
_entry.id   70b078a1d770e29e0014f1b3ef7f445a
#
_cell.length_a   1.000
_cell.length_b   1.000
_cell.length_c   1.000
_cell.angle_alpha   90.00
_cell.angle_beta   90.00
_cell.angle_gamma   90.00
#
_symmetry.space_group_name_H-M   'P 1'
#
loop_
_entity.id
_entity.type
_entity.pdbx_description
1 polymer ?
#
loop_
_entity_poly.entity_id
_entity_poly.type
_entity_poly.pdbx_seq_one_letter_code
_entity_poly.pdbx_strand_id
1 'polypeptide(L)'
;MEEASTLKSLLEQFSKIPGNKVLVHGGGRSATQVATQLGIETKMVEGRRITDEAMLKVVTMVYAGLVNKNIVAQLQANGINSLGLTGADINYMRSDKRKPNPIDYGFVGDVREVNTDILADLIARGIVPVLSPITHDGKGNLLNTNADTIAQEAAVALAKRFDVSLIYCFEKDGVLKDENDDSSVIPLITKADFEAYKADGTIS
;
A
#
# COMPACT_ATOMS: atom_id res chain seq x y z
N MET A 1 -2.63 19.29 -10.32
CA MET A 1 -1.48 20.10 -9.83
C MET A 1 -1.33 19.98 -8.31
N GLU A 2 -2.40 20.07 -7.54
CA GLU A 2 -2.40 19.95 -6.07
C GLU A 2 -1.87 18.61 -5.55
N GLU A 3 -2.31 17.49 -6.11
CA GLU A 3 -1.84 16.15 -5.72
C GLU A 3 -0.32 15.94 -5.96
N ALA A 4 0.23 16.51 -7.03
CA ALA A 4 1.66 16.40 -7.31
C ALA A 4 2.52 17.20 -6.33
N SER A 5 2.06 18.38 -5.89
CA SER A 5 2.74 19.19 -4.90
C SER A 5 2.69 18.56 -3.51
N THR A 6 1.55 17.98 -3.15
CA THR A 6 1.36 17.25 -1.88
C THR A 6 2.27 16.02 -1.80
N LEU A 7 2.31 15.21 -2.86
CA LEU A 7 3.23 14.06 -2.92
C LEU A 7 4.69 14.50 -2.79
N LYS A 8 5.10 15.56 -3.50
CA LYS A 8 6.45 16.08 -3.42
C LYS A 8 6.81 16.49 -2.00
N SER A 9 5.93 17.26 -1.33
CA SER A 9 6.13 17.69 0.06
C SER A 9 6.22 16.49 1.01
N LEU A 10 5.36 15.49 0.85
CA LEU A 10 5.40 14.26 1.63
C LEU A 10 6.73 13.53 1.48
N LEU A 11 7.23 13.37 0.24
CA LEU A 11 8.49 12.68 -0.03
C LEU A 11 9.69 13.47 0.49
N GLU A 12 9.65 14.81 0.44
CA GLU A 12 10.67 15.65 1.06
C GLU A 12 10.73 15.47 2.59
N GLN A 13 9.57 15.37 3.26
CA GLN A 13 9.49 15.09 4.70
C GLN A 13 9.92 13.68 5.02
N PHE A 14 9.44 12.68 4.27
CA PHE A 14 9.86 11.28 4.40
C PHE A 14 11.38 11.15 4.27
N SER A 15 12.01 11.91 3.37
CA SER A 15 13.45 11.90 3.17
C SER A 15 14.23 12.36 4.41
N LYS A 16 13.64 13.23 5.23
CA LYS A 16 14.25 13.78 6.47
C LYS A 16 14.11 12.84 7.67
N ILE A 17 13.25 11.83 7.61
CA ILE A 17 13.09 10.85 8.71
C ILE A 17 14.43 10.12 8.86
N PRO A 18 15.04 10.11 10.06
CA PRO A 18 16.30 9.41 10.29
C PRO A 18 16.10 7.90 10.36
N GLY A 19 17.17 7.15 10.14
CA GLY A 19 17.21 5.70 10.30
C GLY A 19 16.58 4.91 9.16
N ASN A 20 16.29 3.65 9.44
CA ASN A 20 15.72 2.72 8.48
C ASN A 20 14.26 3.05 8.21
N LYS A 21 13.85 2.96 6.96
CA LYS A 21 12.47 3.26 6.56
C LYS A 21 12.07 2.47 5.32
N VAL A 22 10.78 2.22 5.21
CA VAL A 22 10.12 1.58 4.06
C VAL A 22 8.95 2.47 3.66
N LEU A 23 8.70 2.65 2.39
CA LEU A 23 7.54 3.36 1.89
C LEU A 23 6.61 2.38 1.19
N VAL A 24 5.32 2.42 1.54
CA VAL A 24 4.27 1.69 0.82
C VAL A 24 3.33 2.70 0.20
N HIS A 25 2.93 2.49 -1.03
CA HIS A 25 2.02 3.41 -1.72
C HIS A 25 0.83 2.68 -2.32
N GLY A 26 -0.26 3.41 -2.49
CA GLY A 26 -1.39 3.00 -3.31
C GLY A 26 -1.28 3.49 -4.76
N GLY A 27 -2.41 3.84 -5.34
CA GLY A 27 -2.47 4.35 -6.73
C GLY A 27 -3.87 4.19 -7.35
N GLY A 28 -4.89 3.93 -6.52
CA GLY A 28 -6.24 3.63 -6.98
C GLY A 28 -6.85 4.71 -7.88
N ARG A 29 -6.68 6.00 -7.53
CA ARG A 29 -7.17 7.13 -8.36
C ARG A 29 -6.50 7.13 -9.73
N SER A 30 -5.18 7.03 -9.78
CA SER A 30 -4.42 6.97 -11.04
C SER A 30 -4.80 5.76 -11.90
N ALA A 31 -5.02 4.59 -11.28
CA ALA A 31 -5.47 3.40 -12.00
C ALA A 31 -6.87 3.59 -12.59
N THR A 32 -7.79 4.22 -11.85
CA THR A 32 -9.13 4.54 -12.37
C THR A 32 -9.05 5.51 -13.57
N GLN A 33 -8.23 6.56 -13.50
CA GLN A 33 -8.03 7.50 -14.59
C GLN A 33 -7.48 6.81 -15.85
N VAL A 34 -6.43 5.98 -15.69
CA VAL A 34 -5.85 5.24 -16.83
C VAL A 34 -6.85 4.21 -17.39
N ALA A 35 -7.57 3.49 -16.55
CA ALA A 35 -8.62 2.56 -16.98
C ALA A 35 -9.69 3.27 -17.83
N THR A 36 -10.19 4.44 -17.38
CA THR A 36 -11.15 5.26 -18.11
C THR A 36 -10.60 5.69 -19.47
N GLN A 37 -9.35 6.15 -19.54
CA GLN A 37 -8.70 6.55 -20.80
C GLN A 37 -8.57 5.37 -21.78
N LEU A 38 -8.42 4.15 -21.27
CA LEU A 38 -8.34 2.93 -22.07
C LEU A 38 -9.72 2.29 -22.37
N GLY A 39 -10.82 2.90 -21.91
CA GLY A 39 -12.16 2.35 -22.06
C GLY A 39 -12.43 1.11 -21.21
N ILE A 40 -11.68 0.90 -20.14
CA ILE A 40 -11.82 -0.22 -19.21
C ILE A 40 -12.68 0.22 -18.02
N GLU A 41 -13.81 -0.46 -17.82
CA GLU A 41 -14.72 -0.18 -16.70
C GLU A 41 -14.08 -0.50 -15.36
N THR A 42 -14.18 0.43 -14.41
CA THR A 42 -13.75 0.20 -13.01
C THR A 42 -14.95 -0.17 -12.16
N LYS A 43 -14.91 -1.36 -11.56
CA LYS A 43 -15.91 -1.85 -10.61
C LYS A 43 -15.33 -1.89 -9.21
N MET A 44 -16.02 -1.26 -8.26
CA MET A 44 -15.65 -1.26 -6.85
C MET A 44 -16.77 -1.90 -6.03
N VAL A 45 -16.42 -2.79 -5.11
CA VAL A 45 -17.36 -3.40 -4.16
C VAL A 45 -16.71 -3.35 -2.77
N GLU A 46 -17.41 -2.81 -1.79
CA GLU A 46 -16.92 -2.66 -0.42
C GLU A 46 -15.52 -2.02 -0.35
N GLY A 47 -15.30 -0.94 -1.12
CA GLY A 47 -14.01 -0.25 -1.18
C GLY A 47 -12.89 -1.02 -1.91
N ARG A 48 -13.16 -2.21 -2.44
CA ARG A 48 -12.18 -3.05 -3.13
C ARG A 48 -12.46 -3.11 -4.63
N ARG A 49 -11.41 -3.10 -5.43
CA ARG A 49 -11.49 -3.15 -6.89
C ARG A 49 -11.68 -4.58 -7.38
N ILE A 50 -12.75 -4.83 -8.15
CA ILE A 50 -12.85 -6.04 -8.97
C ILE A 50 -11.73 -5.98 -10.02
N THR A 51 -10.91 -7.00 -10.09
CA THR A 51 -9.69 -7.02 -10.90
C THR A 51 -9.75 -8.18 -11.88
N ASP A 52 -10.37 -7.98 -13.04
CA ASP A 52 -10.29 -8.90 -14.17
C ASP A 52 -8.93 -8.79 -14.89
N GLU A 53 -8.71 -9.53 -15.97
CA GLU A 53 -7.44 -9.53 -16.71
C GLU A 53 -7.08 -8.15 -17.28
N ALA A 54 -8.08 -7.41 -17.78
CA ALA A 54 -7.85 -6.08 -18.34
C ALA A 54 -7.45 -5.09 -17.22
N MET A 55 -8.18 -5.12 -16.11
CA MET A 55 -7.90 -4.30 -14.95
C MET A 55 -6.56 -4.69 -14.28
N LEU A 56 -6.20 -5.98 -14.25
CA LEU A 56 -4.90 -6.42 -13.73
C LEU A 56 -3.74 -5.79 -14.51
N LYS A 57 -3.85 -5.73 -15.84
CA LYS A 57 -2.85 -5.06 -16.70
C LYS A 57 -2.75 -3.57 -16.34
N VAL A 58 -3.88 -2.89 -16.16
CA VAL A 58 -3.91 -1.47 -15.78
C VAL A 58 -3.24 -1.26 -14.41
N VAL A 59 -3.67 -1.99 -13.38
CA VAL A 59 -3.10 -1.79 -12.04
C VAL A 59 -1.62 -2.16 -11.99
N THR A 60 -1.18 -3.16 -12.75
CA THR A 60 0.25 -3.49 -12.85
C THR A 60 1.03 -2.35 -13.49
N MET A 61 0.60 -1.82 -14.64
CA MET A 61 1.26 -0.69 -15.30
C MET A 61 1.30 0.55 -14.41
N VAL A 62 0.18 0.84 -13.75
CA VAL A 62 0.04 2.06 -12.93
C VAL A 62 0.78 1.92 -11.60
N TYR A 63 0.53 0.84 -10.86
CA TYR A 63 1.11 0.73 -9.51
C TYR A 63 2.61 0.42 -9.58
N ALA A 64 3.00 -0.63 -10.29
CA ALA A 64 4.40 -1.07 -10.35
C ALA A 64 5.26 -0.20 -11.27
N GLY A 65 4.67 0.39 -12.29
CA GLY A 65 5.34 1.28 -13.24
C GLY A 65 5.20 2.74 -12.84
N LEU A 66 4.10 3.38 -13.24
CA LEU A 66 3.93 4.83 -13.21
C LEU A 66 4.11 5.41 -11.79
N VAL A 67 3.33 4.96 -10.82
CA VAL A 67 3.35 5.53 -9.46
C VAL A 67 4.64 5.16 -8.75
N ASN A 68 5.00 3.88 -8.74
CA ASN A 68 6.20 3.39 -8.04
C ASN A 68 7.47 4.08 -8.54
N LYS A 69 7.68 4.13 -9.86
CA LYS A 69 8.92 4.70 -10.42
C LYS A 69 8.98 6.22 -10.30
N ASN A 70 7.83 6.91 -10.33
CA ASN A 70 7.80 8.34 -10.04
C ASN A 70 8.19 8.64 -8.57
N ILE A 71 7.73 7.82 -7.62
CA ILE A 71 8.14 7.95 -6.21
C ILE A 71 9.63 7.69 -6.07
N VAL A 72 10.15 6.60 -6.65
CA VAL A 72 11.58 6.27 -6.62
C VAL A 72 12.41 7.40 -7.19
N ALA A 73 12.04 7.95 -8.35
CA ALA A 73 12.76 9.04 -8.98
C ALA A 73 12.82 10.30 -8.10
N GLN A 74 11.72 10.65 -7.43
CA GLN A 74 11.67 11.78 -6.50
C GLN A 74 12.51 11.52 -5.23
N LEU A 75 12.49 10.31 -4.68
CA LEU A 75 13.34 9.93 -3.55
C LEU A 75 14.83 9.99 -3.91
N GLN A 76 15.21 9.52 -5.10
CA GLN A 76 16.59 9.65 -5.60
C GLN A 76 17.00 11.13 -5.72
N ALA A 77 16.11 11.99 -6.22
CA ALA A 77 16.36 13.44 -6.28
C ALA A 77 16.54 14.08 -4.89
N ASN A 78 15.94 13.51 -3.86
CA ASN A 78 16.09 13.89 -2.46
C ASN A 78 17.31 13.22 -1.77
N GLY A 79 18.16 12.51 -2.52
CA GLY A 79 19.34 11.83 -1.99
C GLY A 79 19.05 10.51 -1.26
N ILE A 80 17.84 9.97 -1.40
CA ILE A 80 17.45 8.69 -0.79
C ILE A 80 17.64 7.56 -1.80
N ASN A 81 18.60 6.67 -1.54
CA ASN A 81 18.80 5.50 -2.37
C ASN A 81 17.63 4.52 -2.18
N SER A 82 16.73 4.47 -3.13
CA SER A 82 15.47 3.73 -3.04
C SER A 82 15.29 2.73 -4.16
N LEU A 83 14.60 1.63 -3.87
CA LEU A 83 14.29 0.56 -4.81
C LEU A 83 12.79 0.27 -4.82
N GLY A 84 12.15 0.46 -5.96
CA GLY A 84 10.74 0.15 -6.14
C GLY A 84 10.52 -1.32 -6.44
N LEU A 85 9.62 -1.94 -5.68
CA LEU A 85 9.34 -3.37 -5.70
C LEU A 85 7.84 -3.67 -5.82
N THR A 86 7.55 -4.74 -6.54
CA THR A 86 6.33 -5.54 -6.42
C THR A 86 6.63 -6.78 -5.58
N GLY A 87 5.64 -7.46 -5.04
CA GLY A 87 5.84 -8.72 -4.32
C GLY A 87 6.55 -9.81 -5.12
N ALA A 88 6.48 -9.72 -6.47
CA ALA A 88 7.16 -10.66 -7.37
C ALA A 88 8.68 -10.42 -7.44
N ASP A 89 9.13 -9.17 -7.23
CA ASP A 89 10.55 -8.84 -7.27
C ASP A 89 11.25 -9.53 -6.09
N ILE A 90 12.31 -10.28 -6.39
CA ILE A 90 13.06 -11.07 -5.39
C ILE A 90 12.16 -11.95 -4.48
N ASN A 91 10.92 -12.24 -4.92
CA ASN A 91 9.95 -13.03 -4.16
C ASN A 91 9.76 -12.54 -2.72
N TYR A 92 9.67 -11.19 -2.52
CA TYR A 92 9.57 -10.66 -1.17
C TYR A 92 8.18 -10.83 -0.56
N MET A 93 7.10 -10.90 -1.38
CA MET A 93 5.73 -11.05 -0.86
C MET A 93 4.87 -11.89 -1.78
N ARG A 94 4.43 -13.04 -1.28
CA ARG A 94 3.55 -13.97 -1.97
C ARG A 94 2.14 -13.92 -1.42
N SER A 95 1.15 -14.05 -2.28
CA SER A 95 -0.28 -14.07 -1.94
C SER A 95 -0.98 -15.29 -2.52
N ASP A 96 -2.04 -15.72 -1.87
CA ASP A 96 -3.01 -16.64 -2.47
C ASP A 96 -4.08 -15.81 -3.21
N LYS A 97 -4.53 -16.29 -4.38
CA LYS A 97 -5.66 -15.67 -5.07
C LYS A 97 -6.89 -15.77 -4.15
N ARG A 98 -7.54 -14.62 -3.92
CA ARG A 98 -8.76 -14.57 -3.09
C ARG A 98 -9.83 -15.49 -3.66
N LYS A 99 -10.40 -16.33 -2.79
CA LYS A 99 -11.53 -17.18 -3.16
C LYS A 99 -12.84 -16.36 -3.16
N PRO A 100 -13.75 -16.57 -4.12
CA PRO A 100 -15.06 -15.95 -4.09
C PRO A 100 -15.81 -16.29 -2.79
N ASN A 101 -16.37 -15.25 -2.11
CA ASN A 101 -17.19 -15.44 -0.91
C ASN A 101 -17.96 -14.15 -0.54
N PRO A 102 -19.19 -13.90 -0.93
CA PRO A 102 -19.86 -14.43 -2.15
C PRO A 102 -19.32 -13.76 -3.43
N ILE A 103 -18.55 -12.67 -3.31
CA ILE A 103 -18.09 -11.84 -4.42
C ILE A 103 -16.79 -12.41 -5.00
N ASP A 104 -16.74 -12.57 -6.32
CA ASP A 104 -15.49 -12.83 -7.03
C ASP A 104 -14.78 -11.51 -7.34
N TYR A 105 -13.68 -11.25 -6.66
CA TYR A 105 -12.85 -10.07 -6.91
C TYR A 105 -11.85 -10.25 -8.05
N GLY A 106 -11.81 -11.42 -8.70
CA GLY A 106 -10.89 -11.73 -9.80
C GLY A 106 -9.44 -11.95 -9.34
N PHE A 107 -8.51 -11.23 -9.94
CA PHE A 107 -7.07 -11.34 -9.64
C PHE A 107 -6.67 -10.50 -8.42
N VAL A 108 -7.32 -10.74 -7.29
CA VAL A 108 -7.01 -10.12 -6.00
C VAL A 108 -6.25 -11.12 -5.13
N GLY A 109 -5.22 -10.64 -4.42
CA GLY A 109 -4.36 -11.42 -3.55
C GLY A 109 -4.60 -11.17 -2.07
N ASP A 110 -4.61 -12.24 -1.30
CA ASP A 110 -4.51 -12.24 0.16
C ASP A 110 -3.09 -12.67 0.53
N VAL A 111 -2.36 -11.83 1.27
CA VAL A 111 -0.95 -12.08 1.59
C VAL A 111 -0.80 -13.37 2.38
N ARG A 112 0.13 -14.20 1.96
CA ARG A 112 0.44 -15.49 2.56
C ARG A 112 1.79 -15.54 3.23
N GLU A 113 2.77 -14.88 2.62
CA GLU A 113 4.16 -14.95 3.07
C GLU A 113 4.91 -13.66 2.71
N VAL A 114 5.71 -13.19 3.64
CA VAL A 114 6.65 -12.08 3.45
C VAL A 114 8.06 -12.59 3.74
N ASN A 115 8.95 -12.46 2.77
CA ASN A 115 10.37 -12.78 2.95
C ASN A 115 11.07 -11.62 3.66
N THR A 116 11.07 -11.70 4.98
CA THR A 116 11.62 -10.67 5.86
C THR A 116 13.11 -10.46 5.64
N ASP A 117 13.85 -11.54 5.37
CA ASP A 117 15.31 -11.50 5.26
C ASP A 117 15.74 -10.62 4.10
N ILE A 118 15.08 -10.75 2.96
CA ILE A 118 15.35 -9.95 1.76
C ILE A 118 15.08 -8.46 2.00
N LEU A 119 13.97 -8.11 2.65
CA LEU A 119 13.69 -6.71 2.99
C LEU A 119 14.72 -6.17 3.99
N ALA A 120 15.08 -6.97 5.00
CA ALA A 120 16.10 -6.59 5.99
C ALA A 120 17.49 -6.39 5.36
N ASP A 121 17.86 -7.21 4.39
CA ASP A 121 19.13 -7.08 3.65
C ASP A 121 19.18 -5.81 2.81
N LEU A 122 18.10 -5.42 2.17
CA LEU A 122 18.00 -4.14 1.45
C LEU A 122 18.19 -2.97 2.41
N ILE A 123 17.48 -2.99 3.53
CA ILE A 123 17.55 -1.96 4.58
C ILE A 123 18.98 -1.88 5.14
N ALA A 124 19.62 -3.00 5.43
CA ALA A 124 20.99 -3.05 5.94
C ALA A 124 22.03 -2.47 4.97
N ARG A 125 21.72 -2.48 3.66
CA ARG A 125 22.54 -1.85 2.61
C ARG A 125 22.22 -0.38 2.40
N GLY A 126 21.38 0.23 3.23
CA GLY A 126 20.95 1.63 3.09
C GLY A 126 20.00 1.86 1.90
N ILE A 127 19.36 0.82 1.38
CA ILE A 127 18.36 0.91 0.32
C ILE A 127 16.98 1.03 0.97
N VAL A 128 16.21 2.02 0.58
CA VAL A 128 14.83 2.23 1.02
C VAL A 128 13.89 1.48 0.07
N PRO A 129 13.23 0.39 0.53
CA PRO A 129 12.21 -0.28 -0.27
C PRO A 129 10.98 0.60 -0.47
N VAL A 130 10.50 0.68 -1.72
CA VAL A 130 9.24 1.35 -2.09
C VAL A 130 8.29 0.28 -2.62
N LEU A 131 7.33 -0.12 -1.81
CA LEU A 131 6.49 -1.28 -2.04
C LEU A 131 5.20 -0.88 -2.75
N SER A 132 4.93 -1.51 -3.88
CA SER A 132 3.68 -1.33 -4.63
C SER A 132 2.66 -2.44 -4.31
N PRO A 133 1.35 -2.18 -4.48
CA PRO A 133 0.30 -3.14 -4.12
C PRO A 133 0.06 -4.20 -5.20
N ILE A 134 1.14 -4.77 -5.72
CA ILE A 134 1.14 -5.92 -6.63
C ILE A 134 1.92 -7.04 -5.98
N THR A 135 1.30 -8.21 -5.84
CA THR A 135 1.92 -9.44 -5.35
C THR A 135 1.89 -10.53 -6.43
N HIS A 136 2.29 -11.73 -6.09
CA HIS A 136 2.23 -12.89 -6.99
C HIS A 136 1.84 -14.16 -6.23
N ASP A 137 1.38 -15.17 -6.97
CA ASP A 137 0.91 -16.44 -6.41
C ASP A 137 2.00 -17.55 -6.37
N GLY A 138 3.20 -17.26 -6.82
CA GLY A 138 4.28 -18.26 -6.96
C GLY A 138 4.09 -19.23 -8.12
N LYS A 139 3.05 -19.03 -8.96
CA LYS A 139 2.70 -19.89 -10.12
C LYS A 139 2.76 -19.13 -11.45
N GLY A 140 3.31 -17.90 -11.43
CA GLY A 140 3.43 -17.05 -12.60
C GLY A 140 2.33 -16.01 -12.78
N ASN A 141 1.38 -15.89 -11.85
CA ASN A 141 0.34 -14.89 -11.92
C ASN A 141 0.60 -13.72 -10.95
N LEU A 142 0.33 -12.50 -11.41
CA LEU A 142 0.30 -11.32 -10.56
C LEU A 142 -1.09 -11.16 -9.92
N LEU A 143 -1.12 -10.53 -8.74
CA LEU A 143 -2.32 -10.27 -7.99
C LEU A 143 -2.34 -8.81 -7.49
N ASN A 144 -3.49 -8.17 -7.63
CA ASN A 144 -3.76 -6.87 -7.02
C ASN A 144 -4.03 -7.05 -5.53
N THR A 145 -3.26 -6.37 -4.68
CA THR A 145 -3.39 -6.47 -3.22
C THR A 145 -3.64 -5.06 -2.65
N ASN A 146 -4.39 -4.96 -1.58
CA ASN A 146 -4.64 -3.68 -0.92
C ASN A 146 -3.33 -3.13 -0.32
N ALA A 147 -3.05 -1.83 -0.51
CA ALA A 147 -1.81 -1.20 -0.05
C ALA A 147 -1.68 -1.21 1.48
N ASP A 148 -2.79 -1.03 2.21
CA ASP A 148 -2.77 -1.06 3.68
C ASP A 148 -2.43 -2.48 4.18
N THR A 149 -2.92 -3.51 3.49
CA THR A 149 -2.53 -4.90 3.74
C THR A 149 -1.04 -5.12 3.49
N ILE A 150 -0.48 -4.60 2.38
CA ILE A 150 0.97 -4.66 2.12
C ILE A 150 1.75 -3.99 3.25
N ALA A 151 1.32 -2.80 3.69
CA ALA A 151 1.99 -2.06 4.75
C ALA A 151 1.96 -2.82 6.08
N GLN A 152 0.79 -3.33 6.46
CA GLN A 152 0.61 -4.13 7.67
C GLN A 152 1.47 -5.39 7.67
N GLU A 153 1.41 -6.19 6.60
CA GLU A 153 2.13 -7.45 6.50
C GLU A 153 3.65 -7.24 6.47
N ALA A 154 4.12 -6.21 5.76
CA ALA A 154 5.53 -5.84 5.78
C ALA A 154 5.99 -5.39 7.17
N ALA A 155 5.19 -4.57 7.87
CA ALA A 155 5.49 -4.10 9.23
C ALA A 155 5.55 -5.28 10.22
N VAL A 156 4.57 -6.18 10.20
CA VAL A 156 4.53 -7.38 11.07
C VAL A 156 5.73 -8.30 10.78
N ALA A 157 6.09 -8.48 9.51
CA ALA A 157 7.24 -9.28 9.15
C ALA A 157 8.55 -8.65 9.65
N LEU A 158 8.75 -7.34 9.42
CA LEU A 158 9.94 -6.61 9.84
C LEU A 158 10.05 -6.46 11.36
N ALA A 159 8.94 -6.47 12.12
CA ALA A 159 8.94 -6.42 13.58
C ALA A 159 9.63 -7.62 14.24
N LYS A 160 9.90 -8.68 13.48
CA LYS A 160 10.72 -9.81 13.95
C LYS A 160 12.21 -9.46 14.07
N ARG A 161 12.67 -8.37 13.44
CA ARG A 161 14.08 -7.97 13.35
C ARG A 161 14.35 -6.52 13.76
N PHE A 162 13.33 -5.67 13.76
CA PHE A 162 13.43 -4.24 14.01
C PHE A 162 12.35 -3.81 15.01
N ASP A 163 12.59 -2.70 15.70
CA ASP A 163 11.53 -1.96 16.34
C ASP A 163 10.79 -1.13 15.26
N VAL A 164 9.53 -1.47 15.00
CA VAL A 164 8.78 -0.97 13.85
C VAL A 164 7.62 -0.08 14.30
N SER A 165 7.59 1.13 13.76
CA SER A 165 6.42 2.00 13.80
C SER A 165 5.75 2.02 12.44
N LEU A 166 4.47 1.65 12.36
CA LEU A 166 3.66 1.75 11.14
C LEU A 166 2.89 3.07 11.16
N ILE A 167 3.10 3.90 10.13
CA ILE A 167 2.46 5.20 9.99
C ILE A 167 1.61 5.19 8.73
N TYR A 168 0.31 5.44 8.87
CA TYR A 168 -0.60 5.68 7.76
C TYR A 168 -0.73 7.17 7.50
N CYS A 169 -0.57 7.57 6.23
CA CYS A 169 -0.77 8.95 5.78
C CYS A 169 -2.04 9.02 4.92
N PHE A 170 -3.00 9.80 5.32
CA PHE A 170 -4.27 10.01 4.64
C PHE A 170 -4.74 11.46 4.76
N GLU A 171 -5.85 11.82 4.09
CA GLU A 171 -6.28 13.22 3.94
C GLU A 171 -6.89 13.84 5.21
N LYS A 172 -7.24 13.04 6.21
CA LYS A 172 -7.77 13.49 7.50
C LYS A 172 -6.66 13.58 8.56
N ASP A 173 -6.84 14.40 9.57
CA ASP A 173 -5.86 14.59 10.65
C ASP A 173 -5.74 13.38 11.60
N GLY A 174 -6.60 12.39 11.44
CA GLY A 174 -6.60 11.17 12.23
C GLY A 174 -7.87 10.33 12.01
N VAL A 175 -8.05 9.31 12.83
CA VAL A 175 -9.30 8.56 12.91
C VAL A 175 -10.35 9.47 13.56
N LEU A 176 -11.46 9.71 12.89
CA LEU A 176 -12.53 10.55 13.38
C LEU A 176 -13.57 9.72 14.14
N LYS A 177 -14.13 10.28 15.20
CA LYS A 177 -15.28 9.70 15.89
C LYS A 177 -16.57 9.88 15.07
N ASP A 178 -16.68 11.00 14.36
CA ASP A 178 -17.74 11.32 13.40
C ASP A 178 -17.08 11.71 12.08
N GLU A 179 -17.35 10.96 11.01
CA GLU A 179 -16.76 11.18 9.67
C GLU A 179 -17.06 12.56 9.08
N ASN A 180 -18.12 13.23 9.54
CA ASN A 180 -18.55 14.56 9.11
C ASN A 180 -17.99 15.70 9.97
N ASP A 181 -17.27 15.39 11.05
CA ASP A 181 -16.65 16.37 11.95
C ASP A 181 -15.13 16.17 12.00
N ASP A 182 -14.41 16.98 11.23
CA ASP A 182 -12.94 16.94 11.17
C ASP A 182 -12.28 17.28 12.53
N SER A 183 -12.99 17.89 13.47
CA SER A 183 -12.49 18.16 14.82
C SER A 183 -12.60 16.97 15.77
N SER A 184 -13.30 15.91 15.37
CA SER A 184 -13.59 14.72 16.18
C SER A 184 -12.46 13.68 16.19
N VAL A 185 -11.21 14.10 15.96
CA VAL A 185 -10.04 13.22 15.93
C VAL A 185 -9.88 12.46 17.25
N ILE A 186 -9.74 11.15 17.16
CA ILE A 186 -9.41 10.29 18.30
C ILE A 186 -7.89 10.22 18.42
N PRO A 187 -7.28 10.84 19.43
CA PRO A 187 -5.83 10.99 19.50
C PRO A 187 -5.10 9.67 19.86
N LEU A 188 -5.80 8.75 20.49
CA LEU A 188 -5.27 7.45 20.90
C LEU A 188 -6.39 6.41 20.88
N ILE A 189 -6.12 5.28 20.21
CA ILE A 189 -7.01 4.12 20.20
C ILE A 189 -6.21 2.92 20.74
N THR A 190 -6.58 2.47 21.92
CA THR A 190 -6.04 1.21 22.45
C THR A 190 -6.75 0.02 21.81
N LYS A 191 -6.23 -1.20 22.01
CA LYS A 191 -6.91 -2.41 21.52
C LYS A 191 -8.34 -2.54 22.10
N ALA A 192 -8.54 -2.16 23.36
CA ALA A 192 -9.85 -2.19 23.99
C ALA A 192 -10.80 -1.15 23.36
N ASP A 193 -10.31 0.07 23.10
CA ASP A 193 -11.08 1.11 22.43
C ASP A 193 -11.46 0.69 21.01
N PHE A 194 -10.54 0.07 20.28
CA PHE A 194 -10.80 -0.45 18.93
C PHE A 194 -11.95 -1.45 18.91
N GLU A 195 -11.95 -2.42 19.83
CA GLU A 195 -13.01 -3.42 19.92
C GLU A 195 -14.36 -2.77 20.31
N ALA A 196 -14.34 -1.77 21.20
CA ALA A 196 -15.54 -1.02 21.57
C ALA A 196 -16.09 -0.20 20.40
N TYR A 197 -15.25 0.58 19.72
CA TYR A 197 -15.65 1.41 18.56
C TYR A 197 -16.10 0.58 17.36
N LYS A 198 -15.56 -0.63 17.20
CA LYS A 198 -16.02 -1.57 16.19
C LYS A 198 -17.40 -2.15 16.55
N ALA A 199 -17.64 -2.43 17.83
CA ALA A 199 -18.90 -2.97 18.30
C ALA A 199 -20.04 -1.97 18.22
N ASP A 200 -19.80 -0.67 18.45
CA ASP A 200 -20.78 0.41 18.37
C ASP A 200 -20.91 1.05 16.99
N GLY A 201 -20.05 0.65 16.03
CA GLY A 201 -20.07 1.13 14.64
C GLY A 201 -19.38 2.49 14.44
N THR A 202 -18.67 3.01 15.43
CA THR A 202 -17.86 4.25 15.29
C THR A 202 -16.74 4.09 14.28
N ILE A 203 -16.14 2.91 14.20
CA ILE A 203 -15.13 2.55 13.18
C ILE A 203 -15.52 1.26 12.47
N SER A 204 -15.14 1.12 11.18
CA SER A 204 -15.47 -0.04 10.32
C SER A 204 -14.25 -0.91 10.00
#